data_2e058c3b20968e171cf60a504cf824b9
#
_entry.id   2e058c3b20968e171cf60a504cf824b9
#
_cell.length_a   1.000
_cell.length_b   1.000
_cell.length_c   1.000
_cell.angle_alpha   90.00
_cell.angle_beta   90.00
_cell.angle_gamma   90.00
#
_symmetry.space_group_name_H-M   'P 1'
#
loop_
_entity.id
_entity.type
_entity.pdbx_description
1 polymer ?
#
loop_
_entity_poly.entity_id
_entity_poly.type
_entity_poly.pdbx_seq_one_letter_code
_entity_poly.pdbx_strand_id
1 'polypeptide(L)'
;MEKGYLVIIGGAEDKEDKCEILKEVVKIYKTKEGPLVILTAATDYPKEAADKYRKVFKRLSVKDIEVVDIQDRSMAENTVNIDIIKRAGCIFFTGGDQIKITSLIGGTMFYDALRESYLSGALIAGTSAGASCLPSTMIVTGEDDSAPSKCTIKMSPGLDIIRGVIIDQHFAQRGRIGRLLAAVAQNPEILGIGIDENTAVVIEGEDSFRVIGEGAVTVVDGNYIAHTNVSELSQDEILAITDVEMHILPRGYGYSLKSKAPIIKQVSKEEKDENR
;
A
#
# COMPACT_ATOMS: atom_id res chain seq x y z
N MET A 1 4.98 21.88 -7.49
CA MET A 1 5.51 20.58 -7.95
C MET A 1 4.42 19.55 -7.73
N GLU A 2 4.20 18.66 -8.68
CA GLU A 2 3.23 17.57 -8.51
C GLU A 2 3.85 16.51 -7.60
N LYS A 3 3.06 15.98 -6.67
CA LYS A 3 3.45 14.85 -5.82
C LYS A 3 3.80 13.64 -6.69
N GLY A 4 4.64 12.76 -6.17
CA GLY A 4 4.97 11.50 -6.80
C GLY A 4 3.79 10.55 -6.96
N TYR A 5 4.02 9.46 -7.68
CA TYR A 5 3.06 8.36 -7.75
C TYR A 5 3.18 7.47 -6.50
N LEU A 6 2.07 6.79 -6.16
CA LEU A 6 2.11 5.66 -5.23
C LEU A 6 1.69 4.39 -5.95
N VAL A 7 2.41 3.29 -5.73
CA VAL A 7 2.01 1.94 -6.13
C VAL A 7 1.93 1.07 -4.89
N ILE A 8 0.71 0.77 -4.45
CA ILE A 8 0.44 0.06 -3.21
C ILE A 8 0.02 -1.37 -3.56
N ILE A 9 0.86 -2.35 -3.18
CA ILE A 9 0.79 -3.74 -3.64
C ILE A 9 0.31 -4.63 -2.49
N GLY A 10 -0.71 -5.44 -2.75
CA GLY A 10 -1.31 -6.34 -1.77
C GLY A 10 -0.44 -7.53 -1.33
N GLY A 11 0.76 -7.64 -1.87
CA GLY A 11 1.71 -8.71 -1.58
C GLY A 11 1.71 -9.83 -2.62
N ALA A 12 2.67 -10.75 -2.49
CA ALA A 12 2.83 -11.91 -3.36
C ALA A 12 2.75 -11.59 -4.87
N GLU A 13 3.17 -10.38 -5.27
CA GLU A 13 3.20 -9.98 -6.67
C GLU A 13 4.11 -10.88 -7.49
N ASP A 14 3.70 -11.18 -8.72
CA ASP A 14 4.44 -12.03 -9.65
C ASP A 14 5.81 -11.42 -9.96
N LYS A 15 6.85 -12.23 -9.74
CA LYS A 15 8.26 -11.86 -9.94
C LYS A 15 8.95 -12.68 -11.03
N GLU A 16 8.26 -13.67 -11.59
CA GLU A 16 8.89 -14.68 -12.47
C GLU A 16 8.31 -14.66 -13.88
N ASP A 17 6.99 -14.59 -14.01
CA ASP A 17 6.28 -14.72 -15.28
C ASP A 17 5.97 -13.35 -15.91
N LYS A 18 4.73 -12.91 -15.78
CA LYS A 18 4.23 -11.67 -16.40
C LYS A 18 4.79 -10.42 -15.75
N CYS A 19 5.04 -10.45 -14.43
CA CYS A 19 5.53 -9.33 -13.62
C CYS A 19 4.76 -8.02 -13.86
N GLU A 20 3.46 -8.09 -14.05
CA GLU A 20 2.64 -6.97 -14.52
C GLU A 20 2.76 -5.74 -13.60
N ILE A 21 2.64 -5.93 -12.30
CA ILE A 21 2.72 -4.86 -11.30
C ILE A 21 4.12 -4.24 -11.30
N LEU A 22 5.18 -5.06 -11.30
CA LEU A 22 6.56 -4.58 -11.29
C LEU A 22 6.94 -3.90 -12.62
N LYS A 23 6.35 -4.33 -13.75
CA LYS A 23 6.46 -3.62 -15.04
C LYS A 23 5.84 -2.23 -14.98
N GLU A 24 4.69 -2.09 -14.32
CA GLU A 24 4.06 -0.77 -14.15
C GLU A 24 4.90 0.14 -13.24
N VAL A 25 5.45 -0.40 -12.13
CA VAL A 25 6.44 0.32 -11.29
C VAL A 25 7.61 0.82 -12.14
N VAL A 26 8.20 -0.05 -12.98
CA VAL A 26 9.33 0.32 -13.86
C VAL A 26 8.91 1.34 -14.93
N LYS A 27 7.72 1.22 -15.49
CA LYS A 27 7.19 2.16 -16.48
C LYS A 27 7.07 3.57 -15.89
N ILE A 28 6.50 3.70 -14.67
CA ILE A 28 6.40 4.98 -13.97
C ILE A 28 7.80 5.48 -13.59
N TYR A 29 8.65 4.61 -13.03
CA TYR A 29 10.03 4.96 -12.66
C TYR A 29 10.82 5.55 -13.83
N LYS A 30 10.69 4.99 -15.05
CA LYS A 30 11.39 5.49 -16.24
C LYS A 30 11.06 6.94 -16.62
N THR A 31 10.02 7.52 -16.05
CA THR A 31 9.70 8.95 -16.21
C THR A 31 10.36 9.83 -15.14
N LYS A 32 11.13 9.24 -14.23
CA LYS A 32 11.77 9.92 -13.09
C LYS A 32 13.30 9.91 -13.25
N GLU A 33 13.92 10.86 -12.60
CA GLU A 33 15.39 10.91 -12.50
C GLU A 33 15.87 10.22 -11.22
N GLY A 34 17.12 9.75 -11.22
CA GLY A 34 17.75 9.10 -10.08
C GLY A 34 17.52 7.59 -9.99
N PRO A 35 18.10 6.92 -8.99
CA PRO A 35 18.06 5.47 -8.84
C PRO A 35 16.70 4.94 -8.41
N LEU A 36 16.42 3.65 -8.74
CA LEU A 36 15.44 2.86 -8.06
C LEU A 36 16.08 2.31 -6.78
N VAL A 37 15.56 2.73 -5.63
CA VAL A 37 16.04 2.33 -4.31
C VAL A 37 15.18 1.20 -3.75
N ILE A 38 15.77 0.06 -3.43
CA ILE A 38 15.12 -1.04 -2.72
C ILE A 38 15.38 -0.84 -1.23
N LEU A 39 14.31 -0.62 -0.46
CA LEU A 39 14.37 -0.39 0.98
C LEU A 39 13.93 -1.65 1.73
N THR A 40 14.83 -2.23 2.53
CA THR A 40 14.63 -3.53 3.18
C THR A 40 14.42 -3.46 4.70
N ALA A 41 13.98 -2.33 5.22
CA ALA A 41 13.77 -2.09 6.66
C ALA A 41 12.74 -3.01 7.34
N ALA A 42 11.88 -3.70 6.56
CA ALA A 42 10.79 -4.53 7.09
C ALA A 42 11.19 -5.97 7.43
N THR A 43 12.31 -6.46 6.95
CA THR A 43 12.64 -7.90 6.96
C THR A 43 13.84 -8.23 7.82
N ASP A 44 13.85 -9.45 8.41
CA ASP A 44 15.00 -10.02 9.07
C ASP A 44 16.01 -10.63 8.10
N TYR A 45 15.65 -10.71 6.81
CA TYR A 45 16.49 -11.23 5.72
C TYR A 45 16.69 -10.16 4.63
N PRO A 46 17.33 -9.01 4.97
CA PRO A 46 17.41 -7.85 4.07
C PRO A 46 18.18 -8.15 2.79
N LYS A 47 19.25 -8.94 2.88
CA LYS A 47 20.07 -9.30 1.72
C LYS A 47 19.30 -10.14 0.72
N GLU A 48 18.60 -11.16 1.17
CA GLU A 48 17.79 -12.05 0.33
C GLU A 48 16.64 -11.28 -0.34
N ALA A 49 15.98 -10.41 0.42
CA ALA A 49 14.92 -9.55 -0.11
C ALA A 49 15.46 -8.59 -1.18
N ALA A 50 16.58 -7.92 -0.90
CA ALA A 50 17.23 -7.02 -1.84
C ALA A 50 17.67 -7.74 -3.12
N ASP A 51 18.31 -8.90 -3.02
CA ASP A 51 18.79 -9.67 -4.15
C ASP A 51 17.64 -10.17 -5.04
N LYS A 52 16.52 -10.60 -4.43
CA LYS A 52 15.31 -11.01 -5.14
C LYS A 52 14.75 -9.86 -6.01
N TYR A 53 14.54 -8.69 -5.44
CA TYR A 53 14.00 -7.54 -6.19
C TYR A 53 15.02 -6.95 -7.17
N ARG A 54 16.31 -6.89 -6.80
CA ARG A 54 17.37 -6.46 -7.70
C ARG A 54 17.42 -7.33 -8.96
N LYS A 55 17.30 -8.66 -8.82
CA LYS A 55 17.25 -9.60 -9.94
C LYS A 55 16.07 -9.31 -10.87
N VAL A 56 14.88 -9.10 -10.30
CA VAL A 56 13.68 -8.81 -11.09
C VAL A 56 13.79 -7.45 -11.79
N PHE A 57 14.15 -6.38 -11.08
CA PHE A 57 14.26 -5.05 -11.69
C PHE A 57 15.36 -4.99 -12.77
N LYS A 58 16.49 -5.69 -12.58
CA LYS A 58 17.50 -5.83 -13.65
C LYS A 58 16.93 -6.53 -14.89
N ARG A 59 16.16 -7.61 -14.73
CA ARG A 59 15.47 -8.30 -15.81
C ARG A 59 14.46 -7.37 -16.53
N LEU A 60 13.84 -6.46 -15.80
CA LEU A 60 12.95 -5.41 -16.33
C LEU A 60 13.72 -4.19 -16.88
N SER A 61 15.03 -4.32 -17.09
CA SER A 61 15.91 -3.30 -17.70
C SER A 61 16.07 -2.03 -16.86
N VAL A 62 15.99 -2.12 -15.54
CA VAL A 62 16.42 -1.06 -14.63
C VAL A 62 17.94 -1.15 -14.47
N LYS A 63 18.65 -0.06 -14.80
CA LYS A 63 20.12 -0.01 -14.77
C LYS A 63 20.66 0.51 -13.45
N ASP A 64 20.01 1.53 -12.90
CA ASP A 64 20.44 2.22 -11.69
C ASP A 64 19.58 1.74 -10.52
N ILE A 65 20.14 0.82 -9.71
CA ILE A 65 19.46 0.20 -8.57
C ILE A 65 20.36 0.30 -7.35
N GLU A 66 19.89 0.99 -6.34
CA GLU A 66 20.53 1.05 -5.03
C GLU A 66 19.73 0.25 -4.00
N VAL A 67 20.39 -0.15 -2.93
CA VAL A 67 19.75 -0.81 -1.79
C VAL A 67 20.07 -0.03 -0.54
N VAL A 68 19.03 0.30 0.21
CA VAL A 68 19.14 0.88 1.54
C VAL A 68 18.55 -0.10 2.52
N ASP A 69 19.36 -0.54 3.47
CA ASP A 69 18.97 -1.40 4.56
C ASP A 69 19.01 -0.60 5.87
N ILE A 70 17.89 -0.55 6.57
CA ILE A 70 17.75 0.14 7.86
C ILE A 70 17.38 -0.90 8.91
N GLN A 71 18.35 -1.33 9.69
CA GLN A 71 18.17 -2.32 10.77
C GLN A 71 18.13 -1.71 12.17
N ASP A 72 18.58 -0.47 12.30
CA ASP A 72 18.47 0.33 13.53
C ASP A 72 18.26 1.82 13.20
N ARG A 73 17.85 2.60 14.18
CA ARG A 73 17.56 4.04 13.99
C ARG A 73 18.79 4.87 13.65
N SER A 74 19.99 4.46 14.03
CA SER A 74 21.21 5.18 13.70
C SER A 74 21.50 5.14 12.20
N MET A 75 21.12 4.06 11.52
CA MET A 75 21.18 3.96 10.05
C MET A 75 20.21 4.92 9.35
N ALA A 76 19.10 5.27 9.99
CA ALA A 76 18.16 6.27 9.48
C ALA A 76 18.63 7.72 9.70
N GLU A 77 19.69 7.92 10.48
CA GLU A 77 20.37 9.21 10.66
C GLU A 77 21.68 9.28 9.85
N ASN A 78 22.02 8.23 9.13
CA ASN A 78 23.24 8.18 8.33
C ASN A 78 23.07 9.03 7.04
N THR A 79 23.95 10.00 6.86
CA THR A 79 23.91 10.94 5.73
C THR A 79 23.97 10.25 4.37
N VAL A 80 24.71 9.14 4.24
CA VAL A 80 24.79 8.37 2.97
C VAL A 80 23.42 7.82 2.59
N ASN A 81 22.68 7.22 3.56
CA ASN A 81 21.33 6.69 3.32
C ASN A 81 20.35 7.80 3.00
N ILE A 82 20.45 8.94 3.69
CA ILE A 82 19.63 10.13 3.46
C ILE A 82 19.87 10.69 2.05
N ASP A 83 21.11 10.82 1.62
CA ASP A 83 21.47 11.33 0.29
C ASP A 83 20.98 10.41 -0.82
N ILE A 84 21.01 9.09 -0.60
CA ILE A 84 20.44 8.12 -1.55
C ILE A 84 18.93 8.34 -1.72
N ILE A 85 18.20 8.50 -0.62
CA ILE A 85 16.74 8.72 -0.67
C ILE A 85 16.40 10.07 -1.31
N LYS A 86 17.14 11.14 -1.03
CA LYS A 86 16.90 12.47 -1.62
C LYS A 86 17.00 12.50 -3.12
N ARG A 87 17.87 11.68 -3.72
CA ARG A 87 18.05 11.62 -5.18
C ARG A 87 17.30 10.45 -5.84
N ALA A 88 16.50 9.69 -5.08
CA ALA A 88 15.79 8.53 -5.61
C ALA A 88 14.67 8.94 -6.58
N GLY A 89 14.62 8.29 -7.75
CA GLY A 89 13.48 8.39 -8.67
C GLY A 89 12.35 7.45 -8.29
N CYS A 90 12.69 6.34 -7.60
CA CYS A 90 11.74 5.39 -7.06
C CYS A 90 12.24 4.83 -5.73
N ILE A 91 11.36 4.71 -4.74
CA ILE A 91 11.64 4.07 -3.46
C ILE A 91 10.67 2.89 -3.30
N PHE A 92 11.22 1.68 -3.33
CA PHE A 92 10.46 0.43 -3.27
C PHE A 92 10.61 -0.21 -1.89
N PHE A 93 9.56 -0.18 -1.09
CA PHE A 93 9.48 -0.83 0.22
C PHE A 93 9.19 -2.31 0.08
N THR A 94 10.05 -3.16 0.60
CA THR A 94 9.82 -4.62 0.62
C THR A 94 8.81 -5.01 1.69
N GLY A 95 8.33 -6.25 1.62
CA GLY A 95 7.50 -6.85 2.67
C GLY A 95 8.28 -7.24 3.93
N GLY A 96 7.56 -7.59 4.99
CA GLY A 96 8.07 -8.01 6.30
C GLY A 96 7.15 -7.56 7.43
N ASP A 97 7.66 -6.78 8.38
CA ASP A 97 6.94 -6.21 9.53
C ASP A 97 6.79 -4.69 9.37
N GLN A 98 5.55 -4.19 9.28
CA GLN A 98 5.25 -2.77 9.14
C GLN A 98 5.60 -1.94 10.38
N ILE A 99 5.53 -2.52 11.59
CA ILE A 99 5.98 -1.84 12.82
C ILE A 99 7.49 -1.62 12.76
N LYS A 100 8.23 -2.61 12.28
CA LYS A 100 9.68 -2.48 12.13
C LYS A 100 10.01 -1.29 11.22
N ILE A 101 9.32 -1.14 10.09
CA ILE A 101 9.49 0.03 9.20
C ILE A 101 9.25 1.33 9.96
N THR A 102 8.07 1.48 10.57
CA THR A 102 7.67 2.76 11.19
C THR A 102 8.51 3.10 12.42
N SER A 103 8.90 2.11 13.22
CA SER A 103 9.73 2.31 14.41
C SER A 103 11.18 2.69 14.07
N LEU A 104 11.72 2.16 12.98
CA LEU A 104 13.09 2.46 12.56
C LEU A 104 13.19 3.80 11.83
N ILE A 105 12.21 4.12 10.98
CA ILE A 105 12.26 5.28 10.08
C ILE A 105 11.51 6.49 10.65
N GLY A 106 10.38 6.28 11.30
CA GLY A 106 9.49 7.37 11.74
C GLY A 106 10.19 8.41 12.61
N GLY A 107 10.05 9.70 12.27
CA GLY A 107 10.63 10.83 12.98
C GLY A 107 12.16 10.96 12.91
N THR A 108 12.80 10.39 11.89
CA THR A 108 14.24 10.49 11.61
C THR A 108 14.49 11.43 10.42
N MET A 109 15.74 11.85 10.20
CA MET A 109 16.12 12.61 9.00
C MET A 109 15.89 11.82 7.71
N PHE A 110 15.97 10.49 7.74
CA PHE A 110 15.61 9.63 6.62
C PHE A 110 14.11 9.75 6.26
N TYR A 111 13.26 9.79 7.27
CA TYR A 111 11.82 10.00 7.07
C TYR A 111 11.51 11.36 6.43
N ASP A 112 12.17 12.42 6.87
CA ASP A 112 12.01 13.74 6.28
C ASP A 112 12.46 13.75 4.82
N ALA A 113 13.60 13.12 4.51
CA ALA A 113 14.10 12.96 3.15
C ALA A 113 13.16 12.13 2.26
N LEU A 114 12.58 11.05 2.80
CA LEU A 114 11.57 10.24 2.12
C LEU A 114 10.34 11.06 1.72
N ARG A 115 9.81 11.85 2.65
CA ARG A 115 8.67 12.73 2.38
C ARG A 115 9.01 13.81 1.36
N GLU A 116 10.17 14.44 1.50
CA GLU A 116 10.66 15.45 0.57
C GLU A 116 10.78 14.89 -0.85
N SER A 117 11.37 13.69 -1.02
CA SER A 117 11.48 13.01 -2.30
C SER A 117 10.12 12.74 -2.94
N TYR A 118 9.16 12.23 -2.16
CA TYR A 118 7.80 12.01 -2.64
C TYR A 118 7.12 13.32 -3.08
N LEU A 119 7.21 14.37 -2.27
CA LEU A 119 6.65 15.69 -2.60
C LEU A 119 7.35 16.35 -3.80
N SER A 120 8.57 15.94 -4.11
CA SER A 120 9.34 16.38 -5.28
C SER A 120 9.12 15.52 -6.53
N GLY A 121 8.23 14.53 -6.44
CA GLY A 121 7.80 13.73 -7.60
C GLY A 121 8.36 12.32 -7.69
N ALA A 122 9.13 11.83 -6.71
CA ALA A 122 9.60 10.45 -6.69
C ALA A 122 8.44 9.45 -6.57
N LEU A 123 8.57 8.30 -7.23
CA LEU A 123 7.64 7.18 -7.06
C LEU A 123 7.89 6.50 -5.71
N ILE A 124 6.85 6.30 -4.91
CA ILE A 124 6.89 5.35 -3.80
C ILE A 124 6.09 4.12 -4.17
N ALA A 125 6.71 2.95 -4.08
CA ALA A 125 6.05 1.67 -4.22
C ALA A 125 6.26 0.83 -2.97
N GLY A 126 5.25 0.08 -2.53
CA GLY A 126 5.36 -0.78 -1.34
C GLY A 126 4.55 -2.04 -1.49
N THR A 127 5.10 -3.17 -1.05
CA THR A 127 4.42 -4.46 -1.07
C THR A 127 4.20 -5.02 0.33
N SER A 128 3.03 -5.61 0.59
CA SER A 128 2.68 -6.23 1.87
C SER A 128 2.88 -5.25 3.04
N ALA A 129 3.80 -5.50 3.99
CA ALA A 129 4.12 -4.58 5.09
C ALA A 129 4.56 -3.20 4.58
N GLY A 130 5.31 -3.14 3.47
CA GLY A 130 5.71 -1.90 2.80
C GLY A 130 4.54 -1.11 2.22
N ALA A 131 3.41 -1.77 1.93
CA ALA A 131 2.15 -1.12 1.53
C ALA A 131 1.38 -0.62 2.77
N SER A 132 1.26 -1.48 3.79
CA SER A 132 0.50 -1.18 5.01
C SER A 132 1.04 -0.02 5.82
N CYS A 133 2.36 0.25 5.76
CA CYS A 133 2.99 1.34 6.52
C CYS A 133 2.83 2.73 5.89
N LEU A 134 2.38 2.84 4.63
CA LEU A 134 2.31 4.13 3.91
C LEU A 134 1.21 5.08 4.43
N PRO A 135 0.01 4.63 4.83
CA PRO A 135 -1.02 5.50 5.37
C PRO A 135 -0.62 6.18 6.69
N SER A 136 -1.39 7.21 7.07
CA SER A 136 -1.27 7.86 8.39
C SER A 136 -1.63 6.93 9.54
N THR A 137 -2.54 5.99 9.31
CA THR A 137 -2.93 4.94 10.27
C THR A 137 -2.82 3.58 9.58
N MET A 138 -2.22 2.61 10.26
CA MET A 138 -2.03 1.26 9.73
C MET A 138 -2.59 0.19 10.67
N ILE A 139 -3.10 -0.91 10.11
CA ILE A 139 -3.39 -2.14 10.86
C ILE A 139 -2.06 -2.86 11.09
N VAL A 140 -1.76 -3.13 12.37
CA VAL A 140 -0.54 -3.82 12.79
C VAL A 140 -0.77 -5.32 12.86
N THR A 141 -1.75 -5.70 13.66
CA THR A 141 -2.18 -7.09 13.83
C THR A 141 -3.70 -7.14 13.82
N GLY A 142 -4.23 -8.29 13.50
CA GLY A 142 -5.66 -8.58 13.52
C GLY A 142 -5.86 -10.03 13.12
N GLU A 143 -6.94 -10.63 13.60
CA GLU A 143 -7.29 -11.99 13.23
C GLU A 143 -7.64 -12.07 11.75
N ASP A 144 -7.14 -13.10 11.11
CA ASP A 144 -7.53 -13.46 9.75
C ASP A 144 -8.77 -14.39 9.84
N ASP A 145 -9.63 -14.36 8.83
CA ASP A 145 -10.83 -15.22 8.67
C ASP A 145 -11.77 -15.22 9.89
N SER A 146 -11.95 -14.08 10.54
CA SER A 146 -12.81 -13.93 11.71
C SER A 146 -13.95 -12.92 11.49
N ALA A 147 -15.02 -13.06 12.27
CA ALA A 147 -16.07 -12.03 12.33
C ALA A 147 -15.47 -10.71 12.86
N PRO A 148 -15.99 -9.55 12.43
CA PRO A 148 -15.53 -8.27 12.95
C PRO A 148 -15.81 -8.19 14.47
N SER A 149 -14.76 -7.93 15.26
CA SER A 149 -14.86 -7.72 16.70
C SER A 149 -13.95 -6.58 17.15
N LYS A 150 -14.24 -6.00 18.32
CA LYS A 150 -13.59 -4.76 18.77
C LYS A 150 -12.09 -4.89 18.98
N CYS A 151 -11.65 -5.98 19.56
CA CYS A 151 -10.26 -6.14 20.02
C CYS A 151 -9.39 -7.03 19.12
N THR A 152 -9.92 -7.45 17.97
CA THR A 152 -9.17 -8.29 17.03
C THR A 152 -8.13 -7.52 16.24
N ILE A 153 -8.16 -6.18 16.26
CA ILE A 153 -7.21 -5.37 15.53
C ILE A 153 -6.42 -4.45 16.47
N LYS A 154 -5.13 -4.30 16.14
CA LYS A 154 -4.29 -3.24 16.69
C LYS A 154 -3.90 -2.31 15.55
N MET A 155 -4.12 -1.02 15.76
CA MET A 155 -3.73 0.03 14.84
C MET A 155 -2.60 0.86 15.43
N SER A 156 -1.77 1.42 14.58
CA SER A 156 -0.66 2.32 14.95
C SER A 156 -0.51 3.41 13.89
N PRO A 157 0.17 4.51 14.21
CA PRO A 157 0.60 5.48 13.20
C PRO A 157 1.47 4.82 12.13
N GLY A 158 1.20 5.15 10.86
CA GLY A 158 2.05 4.80 9.73
C GLY A 158 3.03 5.93 9.36
N LEU A 159 3.51 5.92 8.12
CA LEU A 159 4.46 6.92 7.61
C LEU A 159 3.79 8.20 7.07
N ASP A 160 2.48 8.32 7.12
CA ASP A 160 1.73 9.52 6.69
C ASP A 160 2.06 9.99 5.26
N ILE A 161 2.34 9.05 4.37
CA ILE A 161 2.56 9.32 2.94
C ILE A 161 1.23 9.54 2.22
N ILE A 162 0.20 8.79 2.61
CA ILE A 162 -1.18 8.96 2.15
C ILE A 162 -2.13 9.08 3.35
N ARG A 163 -3.14 9.93 3.23
CA ARG A 163 -4.13 10.21 4.29
C ARG A 163 -5.53 9.79 3.90
N GLY A 164 -6.39 9.61 4.90
CA GLY A 164 -7.80 9.29 4.70
C GLY A 164 -8.08 7.85 4.28
N VAL A 165 -7.06 6.98 4.33
CA VAL A 165 -7.18 5.56 4.00
C VAL A 165 -6.48 4.67 5.03
N ILE A 166 -6.97 3.44 5.18
CA ILE A 166 -6.28 2.31 5.82
C ILE A 166 -6.06 1.25 4.75
N ILE A 167 -4.84 0.72 4.64
CA ILE A 167 -4.50 -0.32 3.67
C ILE A 167 -4.39 -1.66 4.39
N ASP A 168 -5.15 -2.65 3.92
CA ASP A 168 -4.99 -4.05 4.30
C ASP A 168 -4.58 -4.89 3.09
N GLN A 169 -3.64 -5.79 3.28
CA GLN A 169 -2.99 -6.54 2.21
C GLN A 169 -3.18 -8.06 2.36
N HIS A 170 -2.88 -8.86 1.33
CA HIS A 170 -3.23 -10.29 1.26
C HIS A 170 -4.70 -10.52 1.60
N PHE A 171 -5.57 -9.65 1.07
CA PHE A 171 -6.88 -9.39 1.67
C PHE A 171 -7.83 -10.57 1.57
N ALA A 172 -8.22 -10.97 0.36
CA ALA A 172 -9.11 -12.11 0.17
C ALA A 172 -8.42 -13.42 0.57
N GLN A 173 -7.11 -13.56 0.31
CA GLN A 173 -6.35 -14.78 0.59
C GLN A 173 -6.28 -15.13 2.07
N ARG A 174 -6.46 -14.13 2.94
CA ARG A 174 -6.45 -14.31 4.40
C ARG A 174 -7.80 -13.98 5.06
N GLY A 175 -8.88 -13.84 4.28
CA GLY A 175 -10.22 -13.60 4.82
C GLY A 175 -10.35 -12.32 5.67
N ARG A 176 -9.66 -11.23 5.31
CA ARG A 176 -9.45 -10.06 6.18
C ARG A 176 -10.58 -9.06 6.25
N ILE A 177 -11.75 -9.39 5.67
CA ILE A 177 -12.91 -8.48 5.65
C ILE A 177 -13.36 -8.08 7.07
N GLY A 178 -13.36 -9.01 8.02
CA GLY A 178 -13.79 -8.74 9.39
C GLY A 178 -12.93 -7.69 10.07
N ARG A 179 -11.61 -7.79 9.96
CA ARG A 179 -10.70 -6.82 10.57
C ARG A 179 -10.73 -5.45 9.87
N LEU A 180 -10.96 -5.39 8.55
CA LEU A 180 -11.10 -4.13 7.84
C LEU A 180 -12.39 -3.41 8.24
N LEU A 181 -13.51 -4.14 8.39
CA LEU A 181 -14.76 -3.60 8.92
C LEU A 181 -14.58 -3.07 10.34
N ALA A 182 -13.87 -3.78 11.21
CA ALA A 182 -13.58 -3.33 12.56
C ALA A 182 -12.70 -2.06 12.58
N ALA A 183 -11.73 -1.93 11.64
CA ALA A 183 -10.91 -0.74 11.49
C ALA A 183 -11.74 0.48 11.07
N VAL A 184 -12.62 0.30 10.09
CA VAL A 184 -13.53 1.35 9.59
C VAL A 184 -14.56 1.74 10.65
N ALA A 185 -15.13 0.77 11.39
CA ALA A 185 -16.08 1.08 12.47
C ALA A 185 -15.47 1.95 13.59
N GLN A 186 -14.17 1.78 13.87
CA GLN A 186 -13.44 2.60 14.84
C GLN A 186 -13.04 3.97 14.27
N ASN A 187 -12.97 4.12 12.95
CA ASN A 187 -12.56 5.35 12.25
C ASN A 187 -13.42 5.53 10.98
N PRO A 188 -14.72 5.85 11.10
CA PRO A 188 -15.64 5.81 9.96
C PRO A 188 -15.36 6.87 8.87
N GLU A 189 -14.59 7.90 9.17
CA GLU A 189 -14.15 8.90 8.20
C GLU A 189 -13.08 8.37 7.21
N ILE A 190 -12.37 7.29 7.59
CA ILE A 190 -11.25 6.72 6.84
C ILE A 190 -11.77 5.59 5.93
N LEU A 191 -11.36 5.60 4.66
CA LEU A 191 -11.65 4.51 3.73
C LEU A 191 -10.79 3.28 4.06
N GLY A 192 -11.44 2.13 4.21
CA GLY A 192 -10.77 0.84 4.26
C GLY A 192 -10.48 0.34 2.84
N ILE A 193 -9.23 0.02 2.52
CA ILE A 193 -8.82 -0.50 1.22
C ILE A 193 -8.12 -1.85 1.42
N GLY A 194 -8.84 -2.93 1.09
CA GLY A 194 -8.31 -4.30 1.07
C GLY A 194 -7.75 -4.64 -0.32
N ILE A 195 -6.49 -5.04 -0.40
CA ILE A 195 -5.80 -5.33 -1.67
C ILE A 195 -5.41 -6.81 -1.69
N ASP A 196 -5.86 -7.54 -2.70
CA ASP A 196 -5.55 -8.95 -2.90
C ASP A 196 -4.08 -9.17 -3.27
N GLU A 197 -3.59 -10.42 -3.12
CA GLU A 197 -2.30 -10.83 -3.64
C GLU A 197 -2.21 -10.61 -5.16
N ASN A 198 -1.02 -10.37 -5.66
CA ASN A 198 -0.75 -10.06 -7.07
C ASN A 198 -1.67 -8.97 -7.65
N THR A 199 -2.04 -8.02 -6.80
CA THR A 199 -2.92 -6.89 -7.12
C THR A 199 -2.34 -5.60 -6.52
N ALA A 200 -2.56 -4.47 -7.18
CA ALA A 200 -2.10 -3.18 -6.69
C ALA A 200 -3.04 -2.05 -7.08
N VAL A 201 -2.98 -0.97 -6.31
CA VAL A 201 -3.54 0.31 -6.69
C VAL A 201 -2.42 1.26 -7.11
N VAL A 202 -2.63 1.99 -8.19
CA VAL A 202 -1.76 3.05 -8.67
C VAL A 202 -2.46 4.37 -8.46
N ILE A 203 -1.86 5.23 -7.64
CA ILE A 203 -2.36 6.56 -7.32
C ILE A 203 -1.49 7.58 -8.05
N GLU A 204 -2.13 8.42 -8.85
CA GLU A 204 -1.53 9.58 -9.49
C GLU A 204 -2.14 10.84 -8.87
N GLY A 205 -1.30 11.67 -8.27
CA GLY A 205 -1.81 12.78 -7.44
C GLY A 205 -2.43 12.27 -6.12
N GLU A 206 -3.55 12.88 -5.70
CA GLU A 206 -4.21 12.51 -4.43
C GLU A 206 -5.68 12.15 -4.60
N ASP A 207 -6.22 12.29 -5.79
CA ASP A 207 -7.68 12.31 -5.98
C ASP A 207 -8.27 10.94 -6.31
N SER A 208 -7.49 10.00 -6.85
CA SER A 208 -8.02 8.70 -7.28
C SER A 208 -6.95 7.64 -7.43
N PHE A 209 -7.39 6.38 -7.47
CA PHE A 209 -6.53 5.26 -7.86
C PHE A 209 -7.16 4.43 -8.97
N ARG A 210 -6.33 3.67 -9.67
CA ARG A 210 -6.72 2.59 -10.58
C ARG A 210 -6.16 1.26 -10.12
N VAL A 211 -6.89 0.19 -10.41
CA VAL A 211 -6.53 -1.19 -10.04
C VAL A 211 -5.76 -1.87 -11.18
N ILE A 212 -4.66 -2.54 -10.83
CA ILE A 212 -3.86 -3.39 -11.72
C ILE A 212 -3.59 -4.75 -11.06
N GLY A 213 -3.19 -5.74 -11.85
CA GLY A 213 -2.92 -7.10 -11.35
C GLY A 213 -4.07 -8.05 -11.61
N GLU A 214 -4.12 -9.17 -10.91
CA GLU A 214 -5.00 -10.31 -11.21
C GLU A 214 -6.21 -10.44 -10.29
N GLY A 215 -6.13 -9.96 -9.05
CA GLY A 215 -7.23 -9.99 -8.07
C GLY A 215 -8.08 -8.72 -8.09
N ALA A 216 -8.67 -8.42 -6.96
CA ALA A 216 -9.53 -7.27 -6.75
C ALA A 216 -9.05 -6.37 -5.61
N VAL A 217 -9.60 -5.18 -5.57
CA VAL A 217 -9.49 -4.24 -4.46
C VAL A 217 -10.87 -4.06 -3.86
N THR A 218 -10.98 -4.29 -2.56
CA THR A 218 -12.20 -4.03 -1.79
C THR A 218 -12.09 -2.67 -1.13
N VAL A 219 -13.03 -1.78 -1.40
CA VAL A 219 -13.15 -0.48 -0.73
C VAL A 219 -14.31 -0.54 0.24
N VAL A 220 -14.09 -0.12 1.48
CA VAL A 220 -15.11 -0.03 2.54
C VAL A 220 -15.20 1.41 2.99
N ASP A 221 -16.36 2.04 2.82
CA ASP A 221 -16.66 3.40 3.30
C ASP A 221 -17.61 3.35 4.48
N GLY A 222 -17.19 3.90 5.62
CA GLY A 222 -17.95 3.99 6.84
C GLY A 222 -18.80 5.25 6.98
N ASN A 223 -18.78 6.17 6.03
CA ASN A 223 -19.47 7.47 6.16
C ASN A 223 -20.99 7.34 6.35
N TYR A 224 -21.58 6.27 5.87
CA TYR A 224 -23.01 6.02 5.93
C TYR A 224 -23.41 5.08 7.08
N ILE A 225 -22.48 4.70 7.94
CA ILE A 225 -22.79 3.85 9.10
C ILE A 225 -23.90 4.50 9.91
N ALA A 226 -25.09 3.85 9.92
CA ALA A 226 -26.24 4.32 10.67
C ALA A 226 -26.23 3.81 12.13
N HIS A 227 -25.64 2.64 12.36
CA HIS A 227 -25.50 2.06 13.69
C HIS A 227 -24.21 1.26 13.82
N THR A 228 -23.54 1.43 14.96
CA THR A 228 -22.44 0.57 15.41
C THR A 228 -22.42 0.53 16.95
N ASN A 229 -22.10 -0.63 17.51
CA ASN A 229 -21.91 -0.81 18.94
C ASN A 229 -20.43 -0.79 19.36
N VAL A 230 -19.53 -0.30 18.52
CA VAL A 230 -18.06 -0.36 18.73
C VAL A 230 -17.61 0.24 20.05
N SER A 231 -18.32 1.26 20.58
CA SER A 231 -18.01 1.91 21.86
C SER A 231 -18.47 1.10 23.07
N GLU A 232 -19.46 0.23 22.90
CA GLU A 232 -20.14 -0.50 23.97
C GLU A 232 -19.57 -1.91 24.17
N LEU A 233 -18.90 -2.44 23.14
CA LEU A 233 -18.37 -3.81 23.15
C LEU A 233 -17.28 -4.01 24.19
N SER A 234 -17.35 -5.14 24.87
CA SER A 234 -16.24 -5.74 25.59
C SER A 234 -15.25 -6.40 24.63
N GLN A 235 -14.16 -6.92 25.17
CA GLN A 235 -13.18 -7.66 24.39
C GLN A 235 -13.82 -8.90 23.78
N ASP A 236 -13.50 -9.18 22.51
CA ASP A 236 -13.93 -10.38 21.75
C ASP A 236 -15.44 -10.46 21.41
N GLU A 237 -16.23 -9.45 21.75
CA GLU A 237 -17.62 -9.40 21.30
C GLU A 237 -17.73 -8.99 19.82
N ILE A 238 -18.72 -9.59 19.13
CA ILE A 238 -18.96 -9.36 17.71
C ILE A 238 -19.51 -7.94 17.49
N LEU A 239 -18.93 -7.25 16.52
CA LEU A 239 -19.31 -5.91 16.12
C LEU A 239 -20.63 -5.91 15.34
N ALA A 240 -21.61 -5.14 15.78
CA ALA A 240 -22.73 -4.74 14.97
C ALA A 240 -22.36 -3.49 14.16
N ILE A 241 -22.60 -3.55 12.86
CA ILE A 241 -22.35 -2.42 11.96
C ILE A 241 -23.38 -2.48 10.82
N THR A 242 -24.04 -1.37 10.52
CA THR A 242 -25.07 -1.28 9.47
C THR A 242 -24.76 -0.16 8.49
N ASP A 243 -25.31 -0.27 7.28
CA ASP A 243 -25.21 0.75 6.23
C ASP A 243 -23.77 1.09 5.84
N VAL A 244 -22.94 0.05 5.70
CA VAL A 244 -21.57 0.17 5.18
C VAL A 244 -21.61 0.09 3.66
N GLU A 245 -21.03 1.09 2.99
CA GLU A 245 -20.87 1.04 1.55
C GLU A 245 -19.60 0.24 1.19
N MET A 246 -19.75 -0.73 0.28
CA MET A 246 -18.65 -1.59 -0.12
C MET A 246 -18.59 -1.72 -1.65
N HIS A 247 -17.37 -1.61 -2.20
CA HIS A 247 -17.10 -1.81 -3.61
C HIS A 247 -16.03 -2.89 -3.79
N ILE A 248 -16.19 -3.74 -4.81
CA ILE A 248 -15.18 -4.71 -5.25
C ILE A 248 -14.76 -4.30 -6.65
N LEU A 249 -13.50 -3.90 -6.79
CA LEU A 249 -12.96 -3.27 -7.99
C LEU A 249 -11.87 -4.16 -8.60
N PRO A 250 -12.14 -4.87 -9.69
CA PRO A 250 -11.14 -5.64 -10.40
C PRO A 250 -10.25 -4.74 -11.26
N ARG A 251 -9.26 -5.33 -11.91
CA ARG A 251 -8.36 -4.68 -12.86
C ARG A 251 -9.08 -3.76 -13.84
N GLY A 252 -8.55 -2.57 -14.03
CA GLY A 252 -9.05 -1.53 -14.95
C GLY A 252 -10.15 -0.65 -14.36
N TYR A 253 -10.68 -1.00 -13.20
CA TYR A 253 -11.53 -0.11 -12.40
C TYR A 253 -10.68 0.80 -11.53
N GLY A 254 -11.30 1.80 -10.94
CA GLY A 254 -10.66 2.72 -10.02
C GLY A 254 -11.64 3.26 -8.98
N TYR A 255 -11.14 4.15 -8.15
CA TYR A 255 -11.94 4.82 -7.13
C TYR A 255 -11.44 6.25 -6.93
N SER A 256 -12.37 7.19 -6.88
CA SER A 256 -12.06 8.58 -6.53
C SER A 256 -12.04 8.72 -5.00
N LEU A 257 -10.88 9.00 -4.44
CA LEU A 257 -10.69 9.26 -3.01
C LEU A 257 -11.38 10.56 -2.60
N LYS A 258 -11.44 11.52 -3.53
CA LYS A 258 -12.03 12.84 -3.29
C LYS A 258 -13.56 12.82 -3.27
N SER A 259 -14.18 12.21 -4.28
CA SER A 259 -15.64 12.11 -4.38
C SER A 259 -16.21 10.87 -3.70
N LYS A 260 -15.34 9.99 -3.18
CA LYS A 260 -15.69 8.71 -2.57
C LYS A 260 -16.64 7.90 -3.47
N ALA A 261 -16.23 7.67 -4.73
CA ALA A 261 -17.05 6.99 -5.72
C ALA A 261 -16.22 6.09 -6.64
N PRO A 262 -16.75 4.93 -7.07
CA PRO A 262 -16.06 4.06 -8.01
C PRO A 262 -15.94 4.70 -9.39
N ILE A 263 -14.78 4.47 -10.03
CA ILE A 263 -14.54 4.84 -11.43
C ILE A 263 -14.69 3.58 -12.27
N ILE A 264 -15.76 3.54 -13.06
CA ILE A 264 -16.10 2.37 -13.87
C ILE A 264 -15.28 2.38 -15.15
N LYS A 265 -14.64 1.26 -15.49
CA LYS A 265 -13.96 1.09 -16.77
C LYS A 265 -14.95 1.32 -17.91
N GLN A 266 -14.70 2.30 -18.76
CA GLN A 266 -15.43 2.43 -20.02
C GLN A 266 -14.93 1.32 -20.96
N VAL A 267 -15.78 0.33 -21.23
CA VAL A 267 -15.48 -0.71 -22.22
C VAL A 267 -15.58 -0.06 -23.59
N SER A 268 -14.45 0.11 -24.27
CA SER A 268 -14.43 0.56 -25.67
C SER A 268 -15.21 -0.42 -26.52
N LYS A 269 -15.93 0.09 -27.54
CA LYS A 269 -16.72 -0.77 -28.45
C LYS A 269 -15.87 -1.83 -29.16
N GLU A 270 -14.59 -1.59 -29.32
CA GLU A 270 -13.62 -2.51 -29.96
C GLU A 270 -13.34 -3.78 -29.17
N GLU A 271 -13.34 -3.73 -27.81
CA GLU A 271 -13.16 -4.93 -26.98
C GLU A 271 -14.40 -5.87 -26.95
N LYS A 272 -15.56 -5.40 -27.44
CA LYS A 272 -16.79 -6.22 -27.52
C LYS A 272 -16.83 -7.13 -28.75
N ASP A 273 -16.11 -6.82 -29.80
CA ASP A 273 -16.14 -7.59 -31.05
C ASP A 273 -15.09 -8.69 -31.10
N GLU A 274 -14.02 -8.64 -30.27
CA GLU A 274 -13.02 -9.73 -30.17
C GLU A 274 -13.45 -10.89 -29.28
N ASN A 275 -14.53 -10.76 -28.49
CA ASN A 275 -15.05 -11.81 -27.60
C ASN A 275 -16.40 -12.39 -28.08
N ARG A 276 -16.74 -12.25 -29.36
CA ARG A 276 -17.84 -12.95 -30.04
C ARG A 276 -17.28 -13.93 -31.11
#